data_2b610c0c0ecf04d056748b37b68461a0
#
_entry.id   2b610c0c0ecf04d056748b37b68461a0
#
_cell.length_a   1.000
_cell.length_b   1.000
_cell.length_c   1.000
_cell.angle_alpha   90.00
_cell.angle_beta   90.00
_cell.angle_gamma   90.00
#
_symmetry.space_group_name_H-M   'P 1'
#
loop_
_entity.id
_entity.type
_entity.pdbx_description
1 polymer ?
#
loop_
_entity_poly.entity_id
_entity_poly.type
_entity_poly.pdbx_seq_one_letter_code
_entity_poly.pdbx_strand_id
1 'polypeptide(L)'
;MLFVELVVQGLVYGCMYAMMAVGLTLVYGLLRILHIAHAGVFALGAYMTVTVANATGSLALGFLVATVVSAIAGIAIYRLAYQPILHHAAFVPMVVSIGLFIVMQEAFRLIFGAYGIAFDKNPWYVAHVNLVGINLTYVEIAMVIMSVVLLVGFGLFAGLTRAGIGWRATVTDPHMATSFGVDPVRVRYVNFLFGSALAGIAGGLVGLLNNYVEPTMGGAVSYKALAIVVLGGLGSVRGTLIASLVLGVVEAFGAIYLANIFDRDAIGFLFLIVVLMVRPQGLLGRG
;
A
#
# COMPACT_ATOMS: atom_id res chain seq x y z
N MET A 1 -13.14 -27.67 5.07
CA MET A 1 -11.75 -27.32 4.78
C MET A 1 -11.67 -26.14 3.80
N LEU A 2 -12.25 -26.23 2.58
CA LEU A 2 -12.20 -25.16 1.56
C LEU A 2 -12.61 -23.77 2.10
N PHE A 3 -13.70 -23.68 2.88
CA PHE A 3 -14.16 -22.40 3.44
C PHE A 3 -13.09 -21.72 4.32
N VAL A 4 -12.44 -22.49 5.21
CA VAL A 4 -11.39 -21.97 6.10
C VAL A 4 -10.16 -21.55 5.30
N GLU A 5 -9.80 -22.34 4.30
CA GLU A 5 -8.68 -22.02 3.38
C GLU A 5 -8.92 -20.69 2.65
N LEU A 6 -10.13 -20.49 2.10
CA LEU A 6 -10.49 -19.24 1.42
C LEU A 6 -10.47 -18.02 2.36
N VAL A 7 -10.93 -18.18 3.60
CA VAL A 7 -10.84 -17.11 4.61
C VAL A 7 -9.38 -16.77 4.90
N VAL A 8 -8.53 -17.79 5.11
CA VAL A 8 -7.11 -17.56 5.40
C VAL A 8 -6.40 -16.90 4.23
N GLN A 9 -6.59 -17.39 3.02
CA GLN A 9 -6.04 -16.77 1.82
C GLN A 9 -6.56 -15.33 1.63
N GLY A 10 -7.85 -15.12 1.84
CA GLY A 10 -8.44 -13.78 1.80
C GLY A 10 -7.82 -12.82 2.81
N LEU A 11 -7.53 -13.29 4.02
CA LEU A 11 -6.83 -12.50 5.04
C LEU A 11 -5.38 -12.20 4.65
N VAL A 12 -4.66 -13.14 4.03
CA VAL A 12 -3.29 -12.90 3.52
C VAL A 12 -3.30 -11.76 2.50
N TYR A 13 -4.18 -11.84 1.50
CA TYR A 13 -4.32 -10.77 0.49
C TYR A 13 -4.82 -9.46 1.13
N GLY A 14 -5.75 -9.55 2.07
CA GLY A 14 -6.24 -8.41 2.83
C GLY A 14 -5.13 -7.69 3.61
N CYS A 15 -4.19 -8.43 4.20
CA CYS A 15 -3.00 -7.88 4.86
C CYS A 15 -2.08 -7.14 3.88
N MET A 16 -1.86 -7.69 2.70
CA MET A 16 -1.12 -7.06 1.61
C MET A 16 -1.77 -5.73 1.20
N TYR A 17 -3.07 -5.76 0.93
CA TYR A 17 -3.85 -4.57 0.58
C TYR A 17 -3.82 -3.53 1.71
N ALA A 18 -3.86 -3.96 2.97
CA ALA A 18 -3.83 -3.07 4.13
C ALA A 18 -2.55 -2.23 4.18
N MET A 19 -1.37 -2.83 3.96
CA MET A 19 -0.11 -2.09 3.99
C MET A 19 -0.07 -0.98 2.94
N MET A 20 -0.48 -1.28 1.72
CA MET A 20 -0.50 -0.30 0.65
C MET A 20 -1.58 0.77 0.85
N ALA A 21 -2.81 0.34 1.16
CA ALA A 21 -3.94 1.25 1.32
C ALA A 21 -3.80 2.15 2.56
N VAL A 22 -3.22 1.65 3.65
CA VAL A 22 -2.93 2.48 4.84
C VAL A 22 -1.90 3.55 4.50
N GLY A 23 -0.82 3.22 3.79
CA GLY A 23 0.15 4.21 3.33
C GLY A 23 -0.49 5.34 2.52
N LEU A 24 -1.38 4.98 1.60
CA LEU A 24 -2.16 5.94 0.80
C LEU A 24 -3.14 6.76 1.67
N THR A 25 -3.81 6.10 2.62
CA THR A 25 -4.74 6.75 3.57
C THR A 25 -4.03 7.80 4.43
N LEU A 26 -2.79 7.54 4.84
CA LEU A 26 -1.98 8.49 5.60
C LEU A 26 -1.75 9.77 4.80
N VAL A 27 -1.36 9.65 3.53
CA VAL A 27 -1.12 10.80 2.65
C VAL A 27 -2.43 11.55 2.39
N TYR A 28 -3.51 10.82 2.08
CA TYR A 28 -4.83 11.42 1.84
C TYR A 28 -5.36 12.16 3.07
N GLY A 29 -5.26 11.56 4.26
CA GLY A 29 -5.75 12.15 5.51
C GLY A 29 -5.15 13.53 5.80
N LEU A 30 -3.90 13.75 5.38
CA LEU A 30 -3.18 14.99 5.66
C LEU A 30 -3.31 16.05 4.55
N LEU A 31 -3.25 15.62 3.29
CA LEU A 31 -3.22 16.52 2.14
C LEU A 31 -4.57 16.62 1.42
N ARG A 32 -5.47 15.69 1.64
CA ARG A 32 -6.75 15.54 0.93
C ARG A 32 -6.59 15.45 -0.59
N ILE A 33 -5.51 14.83 -1.04
CA ILE A 33 -5.14 14.61 -2.44
C ILE A 33 -5.03 13.13 -2.70
N LEU A 34 -5.52 12.66 -3.85
CA LEU A 34 -5.31 11.29 -4.32
C LEU A 34 -3.87 11.15 -4.81
N HIS A 35 -3.05 10.44 -4.02
CA HIS A 35 -1.62 10.25 -4.29
C HIS A 35 -1.36 9.02 -5.15
N ILE A 36 -1.58 9.12 -6.47
CA ILE A 36 -1.42 8.01 -7.43
C ILE A 36 0.05 7.61 -7.60
N ALA A 37 1.00 8.55 -7.44
CA ALA A 37 2.44 8.27 -7.45
C ALA A 37 2.87 7.27 -6.36
N HIS A 38 2.03 7.01 -5.34
CA HIS A 38 2.22 5.96 -4.33
C HIS A 38 2.42 4.57 -4.96
N ALA A 39 1.74 4.30 -6.07
CA ALA A 39 1.91 3.09 -6.85
C ALA A 39 3.30 2.98 -7.51
N GLY A 40 3.88 4.11 -7.91
CA GLY A 40 5.27 4.16 -8.38
C GLY A 40 6.25 3.83 -7.25
N VAL A 41 6.01 4.35 -6.05
CA VAL A 41 6.83 4.03 -4.87
C VAL A 41 6.71 2.55 -4.47
N PHE A 42 5.52 1.96 -4.60
CA PHE A 42 5.31 0.53 -4.40
C PHE A 42 6.15 -0.29 -5.39
N ALA A 43 6.10 0.03 -6.70
CA ALA A 43 6.92 -0.64 -7.72
C ALA A 43 8.43 -0.41 -7.48
N LEU A 44 8.84 0.79 -7.05
CA LEU A 44 10.23 1.08 -6.67
C LEU A 44 10.71 0.13 -5.57
N GLY A 45 9.90 -0.08 -4.53
CA GLY A 45 10.21 -1.03 -3.46
C GLY A 45 10.38 -2.45 -3.96
N ALA A 46 9.53 -2.92 -4.88
CA ALA A 46 9.66 -4.23 -5.51
C ALA A 46 10.97 -4.37 -6.30
N TYR A 47 11.28 -3.38 -7.15
CA TYR A 47 12.54 -3.37 -7.92
C TYR A 47 13.78 -3.33 -7.02
N MET A 48 13.78 -2.51 -5.98
CA MET A 48 14.90 -2.48 -5.03
C MET A 48 15.06 -3.81 -4.29
N THR A 49 13.95 -4.43 -3.88
CA THR A 49 14.00 -5.74 -3.22
C THR A 49 14.61 -6.80 -4.13
N VAL A 50 14.11 -6.95 -5.36
CA VAL A 50 14.61 -8.00 -6.28
C VAL A 50 16.05 -7.73 -6.70
N THR A 51 16.41 -6.50 -7.05
CA THR A 51 17.75 -6.15 -7.52
C THR A 51 18.80 -6.38 -6.44
N VAL A 52 18.54 -5.93 -5.22
CA VAL A 52 19.48 -6.10 -4.11
C VAL A 52 19.54 -7.56 -3.65
N ALA A 53 18.41 -8.27 -3.61
CA ALA A 53 18.38 -9.68 -3.26
C ALA A 53 19.18 -10.54 -4.26
N ASN A 54 19.02 -10.30 -5.57
CA ASN A 54 19.77 -11.00 -6.61
C ASN A 54 21.28 -10.68 -6.54
N ALA A 55 21.64 -9.42 -6.32
CA ALA A 55 23.04 -8.98 -6.23
C ALA A 55 23.75 -9.51 -4.97
N THR A 56 23.08 -9.54 -3.82
CA THR A 56 23.71 -9.86 -2.53
C THR A 56 23.37 -11.26 -2.02
N GLY A 57 22.35 -11.91 -2.56
CA GLY A 57 21.81 -13.16 -2.05
C GLY A 57 21.02 -13.01 -0.74
N SER A 58 20.76 -11.78 -0.26
CA SER A 58 20.10 -11.50 1.01
C SER A 58 18.79 -10.76 0.82
N LEU A 59 17.67 -11.44 1.09
CA LEU A 59 16.33 -10.81 1.09
C LEU A 59 16.21 -9.71 2.15
N ALA A 60 16.81 -9.91 3.33
CA ALA A 60 16.75 -8.93 4.41
C ALA A 60 17.39 -7.59 3.98
N LEU A 61 18.53 -7.63 3.30
CA LEU A 61 19.15 -6.44 2.72
C LEU A 61 18.27 -5.83 1.62
N GLY A 62 17.65 -6.66 0.78
CA GLY A 62 16.69 -6.21 -0.22
C GLY A 62 15.55 -5.39 0.37
N PHE A 63 14.89 -5.91 1.39
CA PHE A 63 13.81 -5.20 2.09
C PHE A 63 14.27 -3.94 2.83
N LEU A 64 15.46 -3.98 3.45
CA LEU A 64 16.01 -2.81 4.12
C LEU A 64 16.28 -1.68 3.13
N VAL A 65 16.94 -1.98 2.01
CA VAL A 65 17.23 -0.99 0.96
C VAL A 65 15.93 -0.49 0.33
N ALA A 66 15.01 -1.38 0.02
CA ALA A 66 13.69 -1.02 -0.52
C ALA A 66 12.95 -0.05 0.41
N THR A 67 12.95 -0.32 1.71
CA THR A 67 12.31 0.54 2.71
C THR A 67 12.94 1.93 2.76
N VAL A 68 14.28 2.00 2.82
CA VAL A 68 15.00 3.26 2.90
C VAL A 68 14.85 4.07 1.60
N VAL A 69 15.04 3.44 0.44
CA VAL A 69 14.92 4.11 -0.86
C VAL A 69 13.50 4.61 -1.10
N SER A 70 12.48 3.80 -0.78
CA SER A 70 11.07 4.21 -0.89
C SER A 70 10.72 5.35 0.05
N ALA A 71 11.22 5.34 1.29
CA ALA A 71 11.03 6.43 2.24
C ALA A 71 11.66 7.74 1.74
N ILE A 72 12.89 7.69 1.22
CA ILE A 72 13.59 8.84 0.63
C ILE A 72 12.84 9.35 -0.60
N ALA A 73 12.39 8.45 -1.49
CA ALA A 73 11.60 8.80 -2.66
C ALA A 73 10.30 9.52 -2.26
N GLY A 74 9.60 9.04 -1.23
CA GLY A 74 8.42 9.71 -0.69
C GLY A 74 8.68 11.13 -0.19
N ILE A 75 9.76 11.32 0.56
CA ILE A 75 10.20 12.65 0.99
C ILE A 75 10.53 13.55 -0.22
N ALA A 76 11.24 13.00 -1.22
CA ALA A 76 11.60 13.74 -2.42
C ALA A 76 10.34 14.15 -3.22
N ILE A 77 9.38 13.24 -3.40
CA ILE A 77 8.09 13.52 -4.04
C ILE A 77 7.35 14.64 -3.29
N TYR A 78 7.27 14.57 -1.97
CA TYR A 78 6.63 15.64 -1.20
C TYR A 78 7.34 16.97 -1.40
N ARG A 79 8.66 17.02 -1.21
CA ARG A 79 9.44 18.25 -1.24
C ARG A 79 9.49 18.90 -2.62
N LEU A 80 9.72 18.09 -3.67
CA LEU A 80 9.98 18.59 -5.02
C LEU A 80 8.70 18.78 -5.84
N ALA A 81 7.72 17.90 -5.64
CA ALA A 81 6.52 17.92 -6.46
C ALA A 81 5.32 18.54 -5.73
N TYR A 82 5.02 18.15 -4.49
CA TYR A 82 3.81 18.62 -3.83
C TYR A 82 3.97 19.94 -3.08
N GLN A 83 5.03 20.09 -2.29
CA GLN A 83 5.21 21.28 -1.46
C GLN A 83 5.08 22.59 -2.23
N PRO A 84 5.66 22.74 -3.46
CA PRO A 84 5.54 24.00 -4.21
C PRO A 84 4.13 24.25 -4.80
N ILE A 85 3.30 23.23 -4.93
CA ILE A 85 1.99 23.33 -5.58
C ILE A 85 0.79 23.19 -4.63
N LEU A 86 1.02 22.98 -3.33
CA LEU A 86 -0.06 22.80 -2.34
C LEU A 86 -0.99 24.01 -2.19
N HIS A 87 -0.59 25.20 -2.67
CA HIS A 87 -1.40 26.42 -2.67
C HIS A 87 -2.36 26.52 -3.88
N HIS A 88 -2.21 25.64 -4.87
CA HIS A 88 -3.08 25.58 -6.04
C HIS A 88 -4.36 24.75 -5.76
N ALA A 89 -5.29 24.78 -6.70
CA ALA A 89 -6.51 23.97 -6.60
C ALA A 89 -6.20 22.47 -6.47
N ALA A 90 -7.01 21.72 -5.73
CA ALA A 90 -6.77 20.33 -5.35
C ALA A 90 -6.55 19.37 -6.54
N PHE A 91 -7.06 19.71 -7.73
CA PHE A 91 -6.82 18.90 -8.93
C PHE A 91 -5.37 18.98 -9.45
N VAL A 92 -4.64 20.10 -9.19
CA VAL A 92 -3.27 20.30 -9.68
C VAL A 92 -2.31 19.27 -9.07
N PRO A 93 -2.23 19.07 -7.75
CA PRO A 93 -1.45 18.00 -7.16
C PRO A 93 -1.86 16.60 -7.63
N MET A 94 -3.15 16.37 -7.91
CA MET A 94 -3.63 15.10 -8.42
C MET A 94 -3.07 14.81 -9.82
N VAL A 95 -3.10 15.78 -10.74
CA VAL A 95 -2.53 15.65 -12.09
C VAL A 95 -1.02 15.43 -12.03
N VAL A 96 -0.31 16.17 -11.17
CA VAL A 96 1.12 15.99 -10.95
C VAL A 96 1.42 14.58 -10.42
N SER A 97 0.57 14.04 -9.55
CA SER A 97 0.69 12.69 -9.04
C SER A 97 0.59 11.61 -10.12
N ILE A 98 -0.34 11.79 -11.06
CA ILE A 98 -0.49 10.89 -12.23
C ILE A 98 0.76 10.99 -13.12
N GLY A 99 1.21 12.20 -13.42
CA GLY A 99 2.42 12.43 -14.21
C GLY A 99 3.66 11.78 -13.58
N LEU A 100 3.84 11.93 -12.26
CA LEU A 100 4.92 11.28 -11.53
C LEU A 100 4.85 9.75 -11.61
N PHE A 101 3.65 9.17 -11.48
CA PHE A 101 3.47 7.73 -11.61
C PHE A 101 3.91 7.24 -13.00
N ILE A 102 3.48 7.93 -14.07
CA ILE A 102 3.87 7.59 -15.46
C ILE A 102 5.38 7.72 -15.63
N VAL A 103 6.00 8.80 -15.15
CA VAL A 103 7.45 9.00 -15.20
C VAL A 103 8.19 7.87 -14.48
N MET A 104 7.74 7.48 -13.29
CA MET A 104 8.34 6.36 -12.55
C MET A 104 8.20 5.04 -13.31
N GLN A 105 7.03 4.76 -13.87
CA GLN A 105 6.77 3.56 -14.65
C GLN A 105 7.69 3.48 -15.88
N GLU A 106 7.81 4.56 -16.64
CA GLU A 106 8.68 4.61 -17.79
C GLU A 106 10.18 4.58 -17.42
N ALA A 107 10.56 5.19 -16.30
CA ALA A 107 11.90 5.08 -15.75
C ALA A 107 12.27 3.62 -15.43
N PHE A 108 11.34 2.86 -14.80
CA PHE A 108 11.56 1.42 -14.54
C PHE A 108 11.70 0.64 -15.85
N ARG A 109 10.89 0.95 -16.86
CA ARG A 109 10.98 0.32 -18.19
C ARG A 109 12.32 0.59 -18.86
N LEU A 110 12.84 1.80 -18.75
CA LEU A 110 14.12 2.19 -19.34
C LEU A 110 15.31 1.58 -18.59
N ILE A 111 15.26 1.49 -17.27
CA ILE A 111 16.37 1.02 -16.42
C ILE A 111 16.42 -0.52 -16.39
N PHE A 112 15.28 -1.15 -16.21
CA PHE A 112 15.17 -2.59 -15.95
C PHE A 112 14.64 -3.39 -17.16
N GLY A 113 14.25 -2.70 -18.24
CA GLY A 113 13.65 -3.33 -19.41
C GLY A 113 12.14 -3.49 -19.33
N ALA A 114 11.53 -3.80 -20.49
CA ALA A 114 10.07 -3.90 -20.60
C ALA A 114 9.51 -5.19 -19.99
N TYR A 115 10.34 -6.23 -19.87
CA TYR A 115 9.93 -7.58 -19.43
C TYR A 115 10.03 -7.80 -17.93
N GLY A 116 10.49 -6.81 -17.16
CA GLY A 116 10.65 -6.96 -15.71
C GLY A 116 11.80 -7.88 -15.30
N ILE A 117 11.87 -8.18 -14.00
CA ILE A 117 12.94 -8.98 -13.37
C ILE A 117 12.33 -10.03 -12.45
N ALA A 118 12.83 -11.27 -12.53
CA ALA A 118 12.54 -12.35 -11.59
C ALA A 118 13.61 -12.45 -10.50
N PHE A 119 13.31 -13.15 -9.41
CA PHE A 119 14.31 -13.52 -8.41
C PHE A 119 15.15 -14.71 -8.93
N ASP A 120 16.47 -14.53 -9.04
CA ASP A 120 17.37 -15.50 -9.67
C ASP A 120 17.55 -16.80 -8.88
N LYS A 121 17.43 -16.74 -7.56
CA LYS A 121 17.64 -17.91 -6.69
C LYS A 121 16.29 -18.47 -6.30
N ASN A 122 16.06 -19.73 -6.67
CA ASN A 122 14.84 -20.45 -6.33
C ASN A 122 14.79 -20.62 -4.81
N PRO A 123 13.86 -20.03 -4.21
CA PRO A 123 13.99 -19.71 -2.81
C PRO A 123 13.14 -20.66 -1.99
N TRP A 124 13.70 -20.97 -0.84
CA TRP A 124 13.01 -21.65 0.23
C TRP A 124 11.65 -20.99 0.59
N TYR A 125 11.47 -19.72 0.31
CA TYR A 125 10.25 -18.95 0.64
C TYR A 125 9.03 -19.32 -0.21
N VAL A 126 9.19 -19.94 -1.36
CA VAL A 126 8.09 -20.47 -2.19
C VAL A 126 7.65 -21.87 -1.69
N ALA A 127 8.44 -22.51 -0.82
CA ALA A 127 8.06 -23.78 -0.25
C ALA A 127 6.77 -23.66 0.57
N HIS A 128 5.93 -24.69 0.44
CA HIS A 128 4.65 -24.76 1.14
C HIS A 128 4.80 -25.38 2.51
N VAL A 129 4.13 -24.80 3.49
CA VAL A 129 3.96 -25.37 4.83
C VAL A 129 2.49 -25.74 5.00
N ASN A 130 2.24 -26.98 5.40
CA ASN A 130 0.89 -27.42 5.74
C ASN A 130 0.62 -27.11 7.21
N LEU A 131 -0.21 -26.09 7.46
CA LEU A 131 -0.69 -25.73 8.78
C LEU A 131 -2.15 -26.20 8.93
N VAL A 132 -2.33 -27.30 9.66
CA VAL A 132 -3.67 -27.85 9.98
C VAL A 132 -4.53 -28.12 8.73
N GLY A 133 -3.88 -28.61 7.64
CA GLY A 133 -4.58 -28.91 6.38
C GLY A 133 -4.71 -27.73 5.41
N ILE A 134 -4.12 -26.57 5.71
CA ILE A 134 -4.06 -25.41 4.83
C ILE A 134 -2.63 -25.27 4.33
N ASN A 135 -2.45 -25.21 3.01
CA ASN A 135 -1.15 -25.01 2.39
C ASN A 135 -0.86 -23.50 2.26
N LEU A 136 0.13 -23.02 3.00
CA LEU A 136 0.60 -21.64 2.92
C LEU A 136 2.09 -21.63 2.51
N THR A 137 2.47 -20.64 1.72
CA THR A 137 3.89 -20.39 1.43
C THR A 137 4.54 -19.59 2.57
N TYR A 138 5.85 -19.71 2.72
CA TYR A 138 6.57 -18.86 3.68
C TYR A 138 6.40 -17.37 3.39
N VAL A 139 6.24 -16.97 2.11
CA VAL A 139 5.97 -15.58 1.72
C VAL A 139 4.63 -15.11 2.27
N GLU A 140 3.57 -15.90 2.16
CA GLU A 140 2.25 -15.56 2.68
C GLU A 140 2.28 -15.38 4.20
N ILE A 141 2.97 -16.26 4.90
CA ILE A 141 3.19 -16.15 6.35
C ILE A 141 3.96 -14.86 6.68
N ALA A 142 5.06 -14.60 5.96
CA ALA A 142 5.85 -13.38 6.12
C ALA A 142 5.02 -12.11 5.85
N MET A 143 4.13 -12.12 4.84
CA MET A 143 3.22 -11.02 4.55
C MET A 143 2.31 -10.70 5.73
N VAL A 144 1.68 -11.71 6.33
CA VAL A 144 0.81 -11.53 7.49
C VAL A 144 1.60 -10.97 8.67
N ILE A 145 2.73 -11.60 9.01
CA ILE A 145 3.56 -11.17 10.14
C ILE A 145 4.05 -9.74 9.93
N MET A 146 4.61 -9.44 8.76
CA MET A 146 5.15 -8.12 8.45
C MET A 146 4.05 -7.05 8.46
N SER A 147 2.88 -7.35 7.86
CA SER A 147 1.73 -6.46 7.87
C SER A 147 1.27 -6.17 9.30
N VAL A 148 1.08 -7.19 10.13
CA VAL A 148 0.66 -7.02 11.53
C VAL A 148 1.69 -6.19 12.30
N VAL A 149 2.97 -6.54 12.21
CA VAL A 149 4.06 -5.84 12.92
C VAL A 149 4.12 -4.37 12.51
N LEU A 150 4.07 -4.08 11.21
CA LEU A 150 4.17 -2.71 10.71
C LEU A 150 2.92 -1.88 11.01
N LEU A 151 1.74 -2.45 10.84
CA LEU A 151 0.49 -1.73 11.09
C LEU A 151 0.24 -1.51 12.59
N VAL A 152 0.53 -2.51 13.43
CA VAL A 152 0.49 -2.35 14.89
C VAL A 152 1.58 -1.37 15.34
N GLY A 153 2.81 -1.50 14.85
CA GLY A 153 3.91 -0.58 15.14
C GLY A 153 3.56 0.87 14.76
N PHE A 154 2.96 1.08 13.58
CA PHE A 154 2.46 2.39 13.18
C PHE A 154 1.31 2.86 14.09
N GLY A 155 0.38 1.99 14.45
CA GLY A 155 -0.71 2.30 15.38
C GLY A 155 -0.19 2.74 16.76
N LEU A 156 0.81 2.06 17.29
CA LEU A 156 1.48 2.43 18.54
C LEU A 156 2.23 3.75 18.40
N PHE A 157 2.98 3.93 17.32
CA PHE A 157 3.63 5.21 17.00
C PHE A 157 2.61 6.35 16.99
N ALA A 158 1.53 6.21 16.22
CA ALA A 158 0.49 7.23 16.10
C ALA A 158 -0.27 7.46 17.42
N GLY A 159 -0.40 6.44 18.26
CA GLY A 159 -1.12 6.50 19.53
C GLY A 159 -0.31 7.05 20.70
N LEU A 160 0.94 6.64 20.82
CA LEU A 160 1.74 6.80 22.04
C LEU A 160 2.85 7.86 21.92
N THR A 161 3.25 8.24 20.70
CA THR A 161 4.33 9.21 20.54
C THR A 161 3.84 10.65 20.38
N ARG A 162 4.67 11.63 20.80
CA ARG A 162 4.36 13.06 20.59
C ARG A 162 4.20 13.40 19.11
N ALA A 163 5.01 12.79 18.23
CA ALA A 163 4.91 12.98 16.79
C ALA A 163 3.59 12.41 16.23
N GLY A 164 3.16 11.23 16.70
CA GLY A 164 1.89 10.63 16.34
C GLY A 164 0.68 11.43 16.83
N ILE A 165 0.75 11.98 18.04
CA ILE A 165 -0.29 12.88 18.57
C ILE A 165 -0.38 14.14 17.70
N GLY A 166 0.76 14.75 17.36
CA GLY A 166 0.83 15.90 16.45
C GLY A 166 0.27 15.61 15.08
N TRP A 167 0.57 14.41 14.53
CA TRP A 167 0.00 13.95 13.27
C TRP A 167 -1.53 13.86 13.33
N ARG A 168 -2.10 13.21 14.34
CA ARG A 168 -3.56 13.11 14.52
C ARG A 168 -4.22 14.47 14.69
N ALA A 169 -3.62 15.35 15.47
CA ALA A 169 -4.08 16.73 15.64
C ALA A 169 -4.14 17.48 14.30
N THR A 170 -3.07 17.37 13.50
CA THR A 170 -2.98 18.03 12.18
C THR A 170 -3.98 17.46 11.18
N VAL A 171 -4.29 16.15 11.22
CA VAL A 171 -5.33 15.52 10.38
C VAL A 171 -6.72 16.02 10.76
N THR A 172 -6.96 16.25 12.06
CA THR A 172 -8.27 16.70 12.56
C THR A 172 -8.50 18.19 12.30
N ASP A 173 -7.56 19.03 12.70
CA ASP A 173 -7.60 20.48 12.51
C ASP A 173 -6.17 21.04 12.41
N PRO A 174 -5.69 21.33 11.17
CA PRO A 174 -4.34 21.85 10.95
C PRO A 174 -4.12 23.22 11.59
N HIS A 175 -5.15 24.08 11.62
CA HIS A 175 -5.02 25.44 12.20
C HIS A 175 -4.89 25.38 13.71
N MET A 176 -5.73 24.59 14.35
CA MET A 176 -5.66 24.38 15.80
C MET A 176 -4.32 23.72 16.20
N ALA A 177 -3.89 22.69 15.47
CA ALA A 177 -2.61 22.03 15.71
C ALA A 177 -1.43 23.02 15.66
N THR A 178 -1.43 23.93 14.70
CA THR A 178 -0.40 24.98 14.57
C THR A 178 -0.44 25.94 15.76
N SER A 179 -1.60 26.32 16.26
CA SER A 179 -1.75 27.16 17.44
C SER A 179 -1.16 26.53 18.71
N PHE A 180 -1.10 25.20 18.77
CA PHE A 180 -0.44 24.44 19.84
C PHE A 180 1.04 24.10 19.53
N GLY A 181 1.64 24.73 18.53
CA GLY A 181 3.07 24.59 18.20
C GLY A 181 3.42 23.36 17.36
N VAL A 182 2.45 22.67 16.76
CA VAL A 182 2.72 21.58 15.83
C VAL A 182 3.08 22.18 14.47
N ASP A 183 4.25 21.80 13.93
CA ASP A 183 4.67 22.19 12.58
C ASP A 183 4.05 21.27 11.53
N PRO A 184 3.06 21.75 10.72
CA PRO A 184 2.40 20.92 9.72
C PRO A 184 3.35 20.41 8.63
N VAL A 185 4.44 21.15 8.34
CA VAL A 185 5.40 20.75 7.31
C VAL A 185 6.17 19.53 7.77
N ARG A 186 6.66 19.52 9.01
CA ARG A 186 7.34 18.34 9.60
C ARG A 186 6.41 17.13 9.64
N VAL A 187 5.15 17.34 10.01
CA VAL A 187 4.15 16.27 10.05
C VAL A 187 3.96 15.65 8.64
N ARG A 188 3.93 16.48 7.59
CA ARG A 188 3.82 15.99 6.20
C ARG A 188 5.04 15.18 5.78
N TYR A 189 6.26 15.60 6.13
CA TYR A 189 7.48 14.83 5.85
C TYR A 189 7.46 13.45 6.52
N VAL A 190 7.11 13.40 7.80
CA VAL A 190 7.00 12.15 8.56
C VAL A 190 5.94 11.22 7.94
N ASN A 191 4.83 11.80 7.50
CA ASN A 191 3.74 11.07 6.88
C ASN A 191 4.14 10.43 5.54
N PHE A 192 4.82 11.20 4.68
CA PHE A 192 5.34 10.67 3.41
C PHE A 192 6.42 9.61 3.62
N LEU A 193 7.29 9.79 4.62
CA LEU A 193 8.28 8.78 5.00
C LEU A 193 7.62 7.45 5.34
N PHE A 194 6.68 7.45 6.30
CA PHE A 194 6.02 6.20 6.73
C PHE A 194 5.13 5.61 5.64
N GLY A 195 4.31 6.43 4.97
CA GLY A 195 3.45 5.96 3.89
C GLY A 195 4.24 5.29 2.76
N SER A 196 5.33 5.92 2.34
CA SER A 196 6.20 5.40 1.27
C SER A 196 7.02 4.19 1.71
N ALA A 197 7.48 4.13 2.95
CA ALA A 197 8.14 2.95 3.51
C ALA A 197 7.20 1.73 3.49
N LEU A 198 5.94 1.90 3.94
CA LEU A 198 4.93 0.85 3.89
C LEU A 198 4.65 0.38 2.44
N ALA A 199 4.55 1.32 1.49
CA ALA A 199 4.37 0.99 0.08
C ALA A 199 5.55 0.20 -0.47
N GLY A 200 6.78 0.60 -0.15
CA GLY A 200 7.98 -0.08 -0.60
C GLY A 200 8.09 -1.51 -0.09
N ILE A 201 7.79 -1.73 1.20
CA ILE A 201 7.77 -3.08 1.78
C ILE A 201 6.65 -3.92 1.14
N ALA A 202 5.45 -3.36 0.98
CA ALA A 202 4.34 -4.05 0.33
C ALA A 202 4.69 -4.45 -1.10
N GLY A 203 5.35 -3.55 -1.86
CA GLY A 203 5.84 -3.84 -3.20
C GLY A 203 6.84 -4.98 -3.24
N GLY A 204 7.82 -4.98 -2.34
CA GLY A 204 8.79 -6.06 -2.20
C GLY A 204 8.14 -7.41 -1.90
N LEU A 205 7.16 -7.44 -0.99
CA LEU A 205 6.42 -8.67 -0.64
C LEU A 205 5.59 -9.19 -1.81
N VAL A 206 4.94 -8.31 -2.57
CA VAL A 206 4.16 -8.70 -3.77
C VAL A 206 5.09 -9.20 -4.88
N GLY A 207 6.23 -8.52 -5.11
CA GLY A 207 7.24 -8.98 -6.05
C GLY A 207 7.77 -10.36 -5.68
N LEU A 208 7.96 -10.62 -4.39
CA LEU A 208 8.39 -11.91 -3.86
C LEU A 208 7.31 -12.99 -4.02
N LEU A 209 6.04 -12.66 -3.74
CA LEU A 209 4.90 -13.58 -3.89
C LEU A 209 4.74 -14.02 -5.34
N ASN A 210 4.81 -13.07 -6.27
CA ASN A 210 4.68 -13.34 -7.70
C ASN A 210 5.98 -13.92 -8.32
N ASN A 211 7.08 -13.92 -7.57
CA ASN A 211 8.44 -14.21 -8.04
C ASN A 211 8.84 -13.37 -9.26
N TYR A 212 8.22 -12.23 -9.44
CA TYR A 212 8.36 -11.39 -10.64
C TYR A 212 7.98 -9.94 -10.35
N VAL A 213 8.75 -9.02 -10.90
CA VAL A 213 8.53 -7.57 -10.78
C VAL A 213 8.53 -6.97 -12.18
N GLU A 214 7.46 -6.27 -12.54
CA GLU A 214 7.32 -5.61 -13.84
C GLU A 214 7.03 -4.11 -13.69
N PRO A 215 7.33 -3.27 -14.71
CA PRO A 215 7.12 -1.83 -14.63
C PRO A 215 5.67 -1.43 -14.39
N THR A 216 4.71 -2.23 -14.85
CA THR A 216 3.28 -1.98 -14.79
C THR A 216 2.61 -2.42 -13.48
N MET A 217 3.31 -3.19 -12.64
CA MET A 217 2.74 -3.78 -11.42
C MET A 217 2.10 -2.76 -10.46
N GLY A 218 2.64 -1.55 -10.42
CA GLY A 218 2.08 -0.46 -9.61
C GLY A 218 0.68 -0.04 -10.06
N GLY A 219 0.38 -0.09 -11.35
CA GLY A 219 -0.92 0.25 -11.91
C GLY A 219 -2.03 -0.62 -11.35
N ALA A 220 -1.88 -1.93 -11.44
CA ALA A 220 -2.88 -2.90 -10.97
C ALA A 220 -3.20 -2.77 -9.48
N VAL A 221 -2.20 -2.45 -8.65
CA VAL A 221 -2.39 -2.33 -7.20
C VAL A 221 -2.90 -0.94 -6.80
N SER A 222 -2.61 0.09 -7.60
CA SER A 222 -3.00 1.49 -7.34
C SER A 222 -4.51 1.67 -7.25
N TYR A 223 -5.26 1.20 -8.23
CA TYR A 223 -6.71 1.38 -8.22
C TYR A 223 -7.38 0.55 -7.13
N LYS A 224 -6.85 -0.64 -6.79
CA LYS A 224 -7.34 -1.41 -5.63
C LYS A 224 -7.10 -0.65 -4.32
N ALA A 225 -5.93 -0.07 -4.13
CA ALA A 225 -5.65 0.72 -2.95
C ALA A 225 -6.55 1.95 -2.84
N LEU A 226 -6.78 2.65 -3.96
CA LEU A 226 -7.74 3.76 -4.01
C LEU A 226 -9.15 3.29 -3.66
N ALA A 227 -9.58 2.17 -4.25
CA ALA A 227 -10.88 1.57 -3.97
C ALA A 227 -11.06 1.24 -2.49
N ILE A 228 -10.03 0.64 -1.85
CA ILE A 228 -10.03 0.30 -0.44
C ILE A 228 -10.09 1.57 0.45
N VAL A 229 -9.35 2.62 0.09
CA VAL A 229 -9.36 3.89 0.83
C VAL A 229 -10.73 4.54 0.78
N VAL A 230 -11.38 4.52 -0.38
CA VAL A 230 -12.75 5.04 -0.54
C VAL A 230 -13.74 4.15 0.21
N LEU A 231 -13.64 2.83 0.07
CA LEU A 231 -14.48 1.86 0.77
C LEU A 231 -14.35 1.98 2.30
N GLY A 232 -13.14 2.17 2.80
CA GLY A 232 -12.86 2.35 4.23
C GLY A 232 -13.36 3.66 4.80
N GLY A 233 -13.56 4.65 3.93
CA GLY A 233 -13.82 6.05 4.26
C GLY A 233 -12.54 6.88 4.20
N LEU A 234 -12.56 7.90 3.37
CA LEU A 234 -11.41 8.73 3.02
C LEU A 234 -10.72 9.31 4.27
N GLY A 235 -9.45 8.94 4.48
CA GLY A 235 -8.64 9.37 5.62
C GLY A 235 -8.83 8.56 6.92
N SER A 236 -9.68 7.53 6.91
CA SER A 236 -9.90 6.65 8.06
C SER A 236 -8.99 5.42 8.00
N VAL A 237 -7.89 5.42 8.76
CA VAL A 237 -6.98 4.25 8.84
C VAL A 237 -7.70 2.99 9.31
N ARG A 238 -8.58 3.11 10.31
CA ARG A 238 -9.37 1.96 10.80
C ARG A 238 -10.31 1.42 9.74
N GLY A 239 -10.98 2.32 9.02
CA GLY A 239 -11.86 1.93 7.91
C GLY A 239 -11.10 1.25 6.78
N THR A 240 -9.94 1.78 6.41
CA THR A 240 -9.06 1.19 5.40
C THR A 240 -8.61 -0.21 5.79
N LEU A 241 -8.23 -0.44 7.05
CA LEU A 241 -7.86 -1.78 7.56
C LEU A 241 -9.00 -2.79 7.43
N ILE A 242 -10.20 -2.42 7.86
CA ILE A 242 -11.38 -3.29 7.76
C ILE A 242 -11.71 -3.53 6.28
N ALA A 243 -11.73 -2.48 5.47
CA ALA A 243 -12.05 -2.57 4.05
C ALA A 243 -11.07 -3.49 3.28
N SER A 244 -9.76 -3.40 3.60
CA SER A 244 -8.75 -4.25 2.97
C SER A 244 -8.93 -5.73 3.31
N LEU A 245 -9.20 -6.05 4.57
CA LEU A 245 -9.43 -7.44 4.99
C LEU A 245 -10.72 -8.00 4.39
N VAL A 246 -11.80 -7.21 4.40
CA VAL A 246 -13.08 -7.61 3.80
C VAL A 246 -12.94 -7.83 2.30
N LEU A 247 -12.27 -6.89 1.59
CA LEU A 247 -12.04 -7.03 0.16
C LEU A 247 -11.20 -8.27 -0.18
N GLY A 248 -10.13 -8.53 0.59
CA GLY A 248 -9.30 -9.71 0.40
C GLY A 248 -10.11 -11.02 0.53
N VAL A 249 -10.99 -11.10 1.53
CA VAL A 249 -11.88 -12.25 1.70
C VAL A 249 -12.89 -12.35 0.55
N VAL A 250 -13.54 -11.26 0.17
CA VAL A 250 -14.51 -11.24 -0.96
C VAL A 250 -13.85 -11.68 -2.25
N GLU A 251 -12.64 -11.20 -2.55
CA GLU A 251 -11.88 -11.62 -3.74
C GLU A 251 -11.48 -13.10 -3.69
N ALA A 252 -11.11 -13.64 -2.52
CA ALA A 252 -10.74 -15.04 -2.39
C ALA A 252 -11.94 -15.96 -2.67
N PHE A 253 -13.11 -15.63 -2.13
CA PHE A 253 -14.33 -16.38 -2.43
C PHE A 253 -14.77 -16.20 -3.88
N GLY A 254 -14.76 -14.97 -4.38
CA GLY A 254 -15.16 -14.66 -5.74
C GLY A 254 -14.29 -15.36 -6.78
N ALA A 255 -12.99 -15.43 -6.55
CA ALA A 255 -12.04 -16.12 -7.44
C ALA A 255 -12.30 -17.64 -7.57
N ILE A 256 -13.02 -18.27 -6.65
CA ILE A 256 -13.41 -19.68 -6.75
C ILE A 256 -14.83 -19.83 -7.28
N TYR A 257 -15.79 -19.08 -6.72
CA TYR A 257 -17.21 -19.26 -7.05
C TYR A 257 -17.66 -18.53 -8.32
N LEU A 258 -16.97 -17.45 -8.70
CA LEU A 258 -17.32 -16.61 -9.85
C LEU A 258 -16.24 -16.61 -10.94
N ALA A 259 -15.23 -17.49 -10.86
CA ALA A 259 -14.09 -17.56 -11.79
C ALA A 259 -14.49 -17.68 -13.27
N ASN A 260 -15.64 -18.31 -13.55
CA ASN A 260 -16.15 -18.51 -14.92
C ASN A 260 -16.82 -17.25 -15.51
N ILE A 261 -17.11 -16.24 -14.69
CA ILE A 261 -17.89 -15.05 -15.09
C ILE A 261 -17.06 -13.78 -14.94
N PHE A 262 -16.32 -13.70 -13.84
CA PHE A 262 -15.56 -12.51 -13.48
C PHE A 262 -14.13 -12.88 -13.10
N ASP A 263 -13.19 -12.08 -13.56
CA ASP A 263 -11.84 -12.08 -13.07
C ASP A 263 -11.78 -11.48 -11.63
N ARG A 264 -10.73 -11.80 -10.89
CA ARG A 264 -10.53 -11.39 -9.51
C ARG A 264 -10.63 -9.86 -9.32
N ASP A 265 -10.09 -9.09 -10.26
CA ASP A 265 -10.12 -7.64 -10.20
C ASP A 265 -11.53 -7.09 -10.41
N ALA A 266 -12.30 -7.68 -11.35
CA ALA A 266 -13.69 -7.33 -11.58
C ALA A 266 -14.57 -7.57 -10.35
N ILE A 267 -14.31 -8.65 -9.59
CA ILE A 267 -15.02 -8.94 -8.33
C ILE A 267 -14.77 -7.83 -7.29
N GLY A 268 -13.51 -7.41 -7.15
CA GLY A 268 -13.14 -6.32 -6.25
C GLY A 268 -13.84 -5.01 -6.61
N PHE A 269 -13.93 -4.67 -7.90
CA PHE A 269 -14.65 -3.48 -8.38
C PHE A 269 -16.16 -3.59 -8.19
N LEU A 270 -16.75 -4.74 -8.50
CA LEU A 270 -18.18 -4.96 -8.30
C LEU A 270 -18.55 -4.80 -6.82
N PHE A 271 -17.75 -5.38 -5.93
CA PHE A 271 -17.94 -5.22 -4.49
C PHE A 271 -17.85 -3.75 -4.06
N LEU A 272 -16.86 -3.00 -4.57
CA LEU A 272 -16.73 -1.57 -4.31
C LEU A 272 -17.99 -0.80 -4.74
N ILE A 273 -18.48 -1.04 -5.96
CA ILE A 273 -19.67 -0.37 -6.49
C ILE A 273 -20.88 -0.66 -5.59
N VAL A 274 -21.11 -1.91 -5.25
CA VAL A 274 -22.24 -2.32 -4.39
C VAL A 274 -22.17 -1.63 -3.04
N VAL A 275 -20.99 -1.61 -2.40
CA VAL A 275 -20.86 -0.95 -1.08
C VAL A 275 -21.05 0.56 -1.17
N LEU A 276 -20.52 1.22 -2.19
CA LEU A 276 -20.70 2.67 -2.37
C LEU A 276 -22.15 3.06 -2.72
N MET A 277 -22.89 2.18 -3.42
CA MET A 277 -24.33 2.39 -3.64
C MET A 277 -25.12 2.33 -2.33
N VAL A 278 -24.72 1.49 -1.38
CA VAL A 278 -25.40 1.34 -0.07
C VAL A 278 -24.87 2.35 0.95
N ARG A 279 -23.55 2.61 0.93
CA ARG A 279 -22.87 3.53 1.84
C ARG A 279 -21.87 4.44 1.09
N PRO A 280 -22.32 5.56 0.51
CA PRO A 280 -21.48 6.46 -0.29
C PRO A 280 -20.32 7.10 0.51
N GLN A 281 -20.41 7.11 1.83
CA GLN A 281 -19.35 7.63 2.71
C GLN A 281 -18.29 6.58 3.09
N GLY A 282 -18.42 5.35 2.60
CA GLY A 282 -17.59 4.21 2.98
C GLY A 282 -18.02 3.56 4.31
N LEU A 283 -17.30 2.50 4.72
CA LEU A 283 -17.66 1.67 5.87
C LEU A 283 -17.60 2.43 7.21
N LEU A 284 -16.58 3.26 7.39
CA LEU A 284 -16.35 4.07 8.60
C LEU A 284 -16.13 5.56 8.28
N GLY A 285 -16.63 6.05 7.16
CA GLY A 285 -16.64 7.47 6.84
C GLY A 285 -17.47 8.25 7.86
N ARG A 286 -16.93 9.36 8.34
CA ARG A 286 -17.71 10.34 9.12
C ARG A 286 -18.50 11.18 8.13
N GLY A 287 -19.83 11.18 8.27
CA GLY A 287 -20.72 12.07 7.53
C GLY A 287 -20.49 13.52 7.89
#